data_684dfda6b417dd4edec3c2aaa5b0587e
#
_entry.id   684dfda6b417dd4edec3c2aaa5b0587e
#
_cell.length_a   1.000
_cell.length_b   1.000
_cell.length_c   1.000
_cell.angle_alpha   90.00
_cell.angle_beta   90.00
_cell.angle_gamma   90.00
#
_symmetry.space_group_name_H-M   'P 1'
#
loop_
_entity.id
_entity.type
_entity.pdbx_description
1 polymer ?
#
loop_
_entity_poly.entity_id
_entity_poly.type
_entity_poly.pdbx_seq_one_letter_code
_entity_poly.pdbx_strand_id
1 'polypeptide(L)'
;MSQSGVGQHVLLTGANGFVASHILSILIERGYTVTATVRSEAKAKDIIRTHPSWENAVKFVIVADFTSDGPFDDIFRNSGKPFDYVIHTASPLKFQVSDIQKEMIEPAEMGTTQILKAAQHFGGPSLKRFVLLGSAVSVLNSFEDISREGKPYTEKDWNPVTAEQAIARNDTVLGYNVSKTRAEAAAWDFMKKAKPTFDLTVINPDIITGPMIHPIHGPKSINETNHFAIASFIDGTHTQIEGVTFPFYHFVDVRDVARSHVDALKNPAATNHRVLLISGLISPQLVVNIIRENFPSLKDRVPEGNPGQALPSGVCPTGWDTRISQEILANGSHDGKWEYIDLKRSIVDAVNSILSTGILH
;
A
#
# COMPACT_ATOMS: atom_id res chain seq x y z
N MET A 1 -1.09 0.64 -26.19
CA MET A 1 -2.41 0.15 -25.68
C MET A 1 -2.15 -0.43 -24.31
N SER A 2 -2.90 -0.04 -23.27
CA SER A 2 -2.77 -0.65 -21.95
C SER A 2 -2.91 -2.16 -22.05
N GLN A 3 -2.21 -2.92 -21.20
CA GLN A 3 -2.30 -4.39 -21.21
C GLN A 3 -3.76 -4.80 -20.96
N SER A 4 -4.45 -5.31 -21.98
CA SER A 4 -5.85 -5.74 -21.87
C SER A 4 -5.99 -6.92 -20.91
N GLY A 5 -6.94 -6.85 -19.99
CA GLY A 5 -7.31 -7.92 -19.05
C GLY A 5 -8.46 -8.80 -19.53
N VAL A 6 -8.98 -8.55 -20.74
CA VAL A 6 -10.14 -9.27 -21.28
C VAL A 6 -9.94 -10.78 -21.23
N GLY A 7 -10.92 -11.46 -20.65
CA GLY A 7 -10.89 -12.91 -20.48
C GLY A 7 -10.10 -13.41 -19.27
N GLN A 8 -9.44 -12.56 -18.49
CA GLN A 8 -8.67 -12.94 -17.29
C GLN A 8 -9.38 -12.57 -16.00
N HIS A 9 -9.23 -13.40 -14.99
CA HIS A 9 -9.91 -13.30 -13.70
C HIS A 9 -8.93 -13.01 -12.57
N VAL A 10 -9.19 -11.96 -11.80
CA VAL A 10 -8.35 -11.51 -10.68
C VAL A 10 -9.12 -11.61 -9.37
N LEU A 11 -8.48 -12.20 -8.36
CA LEU A 11 -8.90 -12.08 -6.97
C LEU A 11 -8.17 -10.88 -6.34
N LEU A 12 -8.91 -9.87 -5.90
CA LEU A 12 -8.39 -8.71 -5.16
C LEU A 12 -8.88 -8.77 -3.71
N THR A 13 -7.99 -8.74 -2.73
CA THR A 13 -8.39 -8.71 -1.32
C THR A 13 -8.38 -7.31 -0.74
N GLY A 14 -9.32 -7.02 0.18
CA GLY A 14 -9.37 -5.74 0.88
C GLY A 14 -9.84 -4.56 0.04
N ALA A 15 -10.79 -4.78 -0.86
CA ALA A 15 -11.21 -3.86 -1.91
C ALA A 15 -11.68 -2.46 -1.47
N ASN A 16 -12.07 -2.28 -0.19
CA ASN A 16 -12.46 -0.99 0.38
C ASN A 16 -11.28 -0.16 0.93
N GLY A 17 -10.05 -0.64 0.78
CA GLY A 17 -8.84 0.07 1.22
C GLY A 17 -8.37 1.12 0.21
N PHE A 18 -7.53 2.05 0.66
CA PHE A 18 -6.99 3.16 -0.14
C PHE A 18 -6.31 2.69 -1.43
N VAL A 19 -5.29 1.83 -1.33
CA VAL A 19 -4.57 1.27 -2.48
C VAL A 19 -5.48 0.35 -3.31
N ALA A 20 -6.26 -0.50 -2.63
CA ALA A 20 -7.10 -1.48 -3.31
C ALA A 20 -8.18 -0.86 -4.20
N SER A 21 -8.75 0.28 -3.80
CA SER A 21 -9.75 0.98 -4.63
C SER A 21 -9.14 1.49 -5.94
N HIS A 22 -7.92 1.98 -5.93
CA HIS A 22 -7.19 2.37 -7.14
C HIS A 22 -6.84 1.16 -8.01
N ILE A 23 -6.41 0.05 -7.40
CA ILE A 23 -6.18 -1.21 -8.13
C ILE A 23 -7.46 -1.69 -8.80
N LEU A 24 -8.58 -1.70 -8.05
CA LEU A 24 -9.88 -2.09 -8.56
C LEU A 24 -10.31 -1.24 -9.76
N SER A 25 -10.12 0.08 -9.67
CA SER A 25 -10.39 1.01 -10.79
C SER A 25 -9.62 0.61 -12.05
N ILE A 26 -8.31 0.39 -11.94
CA ILE A 26 -7.47 0.02 -13.09
C ILE A 26 -7.84 -1.36 -13.65
N LEU A 27 -8.16 -2.33 -12.78
CA LEU A 27 -8.57 -3.67 -13.23
C LEU A 27 -9.86 -3.61 -14.05
N ILE A 28 -10.86 -2.85 -13.58
CA ILE A 28 -12.13 -2.64 -14.29
C ILE A 28 -11.88 -1.93 -15.62
N GLU A 29 -11.12 -0.85 -15.62
CA GLU A 29 -10.78 -0.08 -16.82
C GLU A 29 -10.09 -0.95 -17.89
N ARG A 30 -9.22 -1.86 -17.46
CA ARG A 30 -8.51 -2.77 -18.37
C ARG A 30 -9.31 -4.02 -18.77
N GLY A 31 -10.55 -4.15 -18.30
CA GLY A 31 -11.49 -5.23 -18.69
C GLY A 31 -11.20 -6.58 -18.02
N TYR A 32 -10.56 -6.60 -16.86
CA TYR A 32 -10.45 -7.83 -16.05
C TYR A 32 -11.82 -8.20 -15.44
N THR A 33 -12.09 -9.50 -15.35
CA THR A 33 -13.12 -9.99 -14.43
C THR A 33 -12.56 -9.95 -13.01
N VAL A 34 -13.27 -9.31 -12.07
CA VAL A 34 -12.75 -9.12 -10.71
C VAL A 34 -13.68 -9.77 -9.69
N THR A 35 -13.11 -10.64 -8.84
CA THR A 35 -13.71 -11.02 -7.57
C THR A 35 -12.95 -10.27 -6.48
N ALA A 36 -13.67 -9.50 -5.66
CA ALA A 36 -13.07 -8.63 -4.66
C ALA A 36 -13.56 -9.01 -3.25
N THR A 37 -12.64 -9.10 -2.25
CA THR A 37 -13.06 -9.39 -0.88
C THR A 37 -13.24 -8.13 -0.07
N VAL A 38 -14.25 -8.14 0.78
CA VAL A 38 -14.54 -7.13 1.81
C VAL A 38 -14.94 -7.82 3.12
N ARG A 39 -14.86 -7.10 4.25
CA ARG A 39 -15.20 -7.69 5.57
C ARG A 39 -16.71 -7.82 5.83
N SER A 40 -17.56 -7.10 5.10
CA SER A 40 -19.01 -7.13 5.28
C SER A 40 -19.74 -6.65 4.02
N GLU A 41 -21.02 -7.02 3.92
CA GLU A 41 -21.90 -6.51 2.86
C GLU A 41 -22.02 -4.98 2.86
N ALA A 42 -22.01 -4.36 4.05
CA ALA A 42 -22.04 -2.91 4.16
C ALA A 42 -20.87 -2.27 3.43
N LYS A 43 -19.66 -2.85 3.54
CA LYS A 43 -18.47 -2.36 2.84
C LYS A 43 -18.56 -2.53 1.32
N ALA A 44 -19.17 -3.63 0.83
CA ALA A 44 -19.46 -3.80 -0.59
C ALA A 44 -20.43 -2.72 -1.10
N LYS A 45 -21.54 -2.50 -0.37
CA LYS A 45 -22.51 -1.45 -0.70
C LYS A 45 -21.90 -0.04 -0.69
N ASP A 46 -20.99 0.24 0.24
CA ASP A 46 -20.28 1.52 0.31
C ASP A 46 -19.43 1.76 -0.94
N ILE A 47 -18.71 0.74 -1.42
CA ILE A 47 -17.92 0.84 -2.66
C ILE A 47 -18.84 1.15 -3.85
N ILE A 48 -19.95 0.44 -4.01
CA ILE A 48 -20.88 0.66 -5.11
C ILE A 48 -21.56 2.02 -5.01
N ARG A 49 -21.90 2.49 -3.79
CA ARG A 49 -22.44 3.84 -3.60
C ARG A 49 -21.44 4.91 -4.04
N THR A 50 -20.15 4.71 -3.75
CA THR A 50 -19.07 5.63 -4.17
C THR A 50 -18.82 5.56 -5.68
N HIS A 51 -18.92 4.36 -6.26
CA HIS A 51 -18.65 4.07 -7.68
C HIS A 51 -19.78 3.25 -8.30
N PRO A 52 -20.95 3.86 -8.63
CA PRO A 52 -22.10 3.12 -9.16
C PRO A 52 -21.81 2.36 -10.46
N SER A 53 -20.88 2.86 -11.28
CA SER A 53 -20.47 2.20 -12.53
C SER A 53 -19.77 0.84 -12.33
N TRP A 54 -19.32 0.53 -11.12
CA TRP A 54 -18.64 -0.73 -10.79
C TRP A 54 -19.59 -1.89 -10.45
N GLU A 55 -20.90 -1.62 -10.30
CA GLU A 55 -21.88 -2.60 -9.83
C GLU A 55 -21.86 -3.92 -10.62
N ASN A 56 -21.76 -3.84 -11.94
CA ASN A 56 -21.71 -5.02 -12.80
C ASN A 56 -20.30 -5.46 -13.20
N ALA A 57 -19.26 -4.76 -12.73
CA ALA A 57 -17.88 -5.01 -13.11
C ALA A 57 -17.12 -5.83 -12.05
N VAL A 58 -17.66 -5.94 -10.83
CA VAL A 58 -16.98 -6.62 -9.73
C VAL A 58 -17.96 -7.52 -8.94
N LYS A 59 -17.51 -8.75 -8.64
CA LYS A 59 -18.19 -9.66 -7.71
C LYS A 59 -17.58 -9.53 -6.32
N PHE A 60 -18.37 -9.12 -5.33
CA PHE A 60 -17.91 -9.06 -3.94
C PHE A 60 -18.12 -10.40 -3.22
N VAL A 61 -17.12 -10.77 -2.40
CA VAL A 61 -17.18 -11.91 -1.48
C VAL A 61 -16.82 -11.43 -0.08
N ILE A 62 -17.54 -11.91 0.92
CA ILE A 62 -17.34 -11.53 2.30
C ILE A 62 -16.29 -12.44 2.94
N VAL A 63 -15.23 -11.83 3.48
CA VAL A 63 -14.23 -12.45 4.34
C VAL A 63 -14.18 -11.62 5.61
N ALA A 64 -14.98 -12.01 6.60
CA ALA A 64 -15.13 -11.26 7.84
C ALA A 64 -13.83 -11.29 8.68
N ASP A 65 -13.21 -12.46 8.73
CA ASP A 65 -11.94 -12.70 9.42
C ASP A 65 -11.02 -13.55 8.53
N PHE A 66 -9.93 -12.95 8.06
CA PHE A 66 -8.93 -13.62 7.22
C PHE A 66 -7.87 -14.39 8.04
N THR A 67 -7.95 -14.36 9.37
CA THR A 67 -7.08 -15.12 10.26
C THR A 67 -7.67 -16.46 10.68
N SER A 68 -8.97 -16.71 10.38
CA SER A 68 -9.64 -17.98 10.64
C SER A 68 -9.08 -19.13 9.79
N ASP A 69 -9.48 -20.36 10.07
CA ASP A 69 -9.04 -21.52 9.28
C ASP A 69 -9.73 -21.53 7.90
N GLY A 70 -8.93 -21.56 6.83
CA GLY A 70 -9.39 -21.66 5.46
C GLY A 70 -10.29 -20.52 4.95
N PRO A 71 -10.07 -19.24 5.34
CA PRO A 71 -11.01 -18.15 5.08
C PRO A 71 -11.16 -17.81 3.59
N PHE A 72 -10.22 -18.28 2.78
CA PHE A 72 -10.19 -18.07 1.32
C PHE A 72 -10.54 -19.32 0.51
N ASP A 73 -10.63 -20.50 1.13
CA ASP A 73 -10.80 -21.78 0.43
C ASP A 73 -12.04 -21.79 -0.48
N ASP A 74 -13.18 -21.39 0.07
CA ASP A 74 -14.45 -21.37 -0.66
C ASP A 74 -14.45 -20.34 -1.81
N ILE A 75 -13.66 -19.30 -1.72
CA ILE A 75 -13.52 -18.32 -2.80
C ILE A 75 -12.90 -18.97 -4.04
N PHE A 76 -11.85 -19.78 -3.85
CA PHE A 76 -11.22 -20.50 -4.94
C PHE A 76 -12.08 -21.65 -5.44
N ARG A 77 -12.69 -22.44 -4.54
CA ARG A 77 -13.55 -23.60 -4.90
C ARG A 77 -14.81 -23.17 -5.66
N ASN A 78 -15.41 -22.03 -5.26
CA ASN A 78 -16.72 -21.60 -5.75
C ASN A 78 -16.62 -20.39 -6.68
N SER A 79 -15.46 -20.14 -7.27
CA SER A 79 -15.22 -18.98 -8.15
C SER A 79 -16.03 -19.01 -9.46
N GLY A 80 -16.52 -20.19 -9.86
CA GLY A 80 -17.20 -20.42 -11.15
C GLY A 80 -16.23 -20.41 -12.35
N LYS A 81 -15.29 -19.50 -12.38
CA LYS A 81 -14.16 -19.43 -13.30
C LYS A 81 -12.85 -19.38 -12.51
N PRO A 82 -11.82 -20.17 -12.85
CA PRO A 82 -10.54 -20.12 -12.16
C PRO A 82 -9.92 -18.70 -12.18
N PHE A 83 -9.17 -18.39 -11.15
CA PHE A 83 -8.37 -17.15 -11.11
C PHE A 83 -7.10 -17.31 -11.94
N ASP A 84 -6.78 -16.29 -12.73
CA ASP A 84 -5.48 -16.15 -13.40
C ASP A 84 -4.46 -15.50 -12.49
N TYR A 85 -4.93 -14.59 -11.60
CA TYR A 85 -4.07 -13.78 -10.73
C TYR A 85 -4.73 -13.54 -9.36
N VAL A 86 -3.86 -13.34 -8.36
CA VAL A 86 -4.26 -12.84 -7.04
C VAL A 86 -3.50 -11.54 -6.75
N ILE A 87 -4.20 -10.51 -6.29
CA ILE A 87 -3.61 -9.30 -5.71
C ILE A 87 -4.04 -9.24 -4.25
N HIS A 88 -3.09 -9.38 -3.34
CA HIS A 88 -3.35 -9.38 -1.90
C HIS A 88 -2.93 -8.06 -1.27
N THR A 89 -3.92 -7.24 -0.92
CA THR A 89 -3.72 -5.96 -0.24
C THR A 89 -4.32 -5.92 1.16
N ALA A 90 -5.12 -6.92 1.53
CA ALA A 90 -5.71 -7.00 2.86
C ALA A 90 -4.62 -7.24 3.90
N SER A 91 -4.50 -6.34 4.85
CA SER A 91 -3.61 -6.46 6.02
C SER A 91 -4.27 -5.79 7.20
N PRO A 92 -4.15 -6.33 8.42
CA PRO A 92 -4.59 -5.61 9.60
C PRO A 92 -3.69 -4.40 9.81
N LEU A 93 -4.29 -3.23 9.96
CA LEU A 93 -3.58 -2.01 10.34
C LEU A 93 -4.26 -1.46 11.58
N LYS A 94 -3.62 -1.62 12.73
CA LYS A 94 -4.07 -1.10 14.01
C LYS A 94 -2.85 -0.60 14.77
N PHE A 95 -2.84 0.67 15.16
CA PHE A 95 -1.79 1.24 16.02
C PHE A 95 -2.19 1.33 17.48
N GLN A 96 -3.49 1.18 17.79
CA GLN A 96 -4.01 1.11 19.15
C GLN A 96 -4.27 -0.34 19.49
N VAL A 97 -3.27 -1.03 20.03
CA VAL A 97 -3.31 -2.43 20.41
C VAL A 97 -2.77 -2.61 21.83
N SER A 98 -3.23 -3.62 22.53
CA SER A 98 -2.76 -4.00 23.86
C SER A 98 -1.67 -5.08 23.80
N ASP A 99 -1.66 -5.88 22.73
CA ASP A 99 -0.71 -6.97 22.51
C ASP A 99 -0.21 -6.90 21.06
N ILE A 100 1.02 -6.35 20.89
CA ILE A 100 1.66 -6.18 19.57
C ILE A 100 1.78 -7.53 18.85
N GLN A 101 2.13 -8.60 19.57
CA GLN A 101 2.30 -9.92 18.97
C GLN A 101 0.97 -10.45 18.40
N LYS A 102 -0.09 -10.49 19.22
CA LYS A 102 -1.36 -11.12 18.87
C LYS A 102 -2.27 -10.27 18.00
N GLU A 103 -2.17 -8.94 18.11
CA GLU A 103 -3.10 -8.04 17.41
C GLU A 103 -2.50 -7.40 16.15
N MET A 104 -1.18 -7.46 15.96
CA MET A 104 -0.49 -6.89 14.79
C MET A 104 0.32 -7.94 14.01
N ILE A 105 1.30 -8.61 14.68
CA ILE A 105 2.29 -9.46 13.99
C ILE A 105 1.65 -10.75 13.50
N GLU A 106 1.07 -11.53 14.38
CA GLU A 106 0.45 -12.83 14.04
C GLU A 106 -0.65 -12.69 12.98
N PRO A 107 -1.61 -11.73 13.10
CA PRO A 107 -2.64 -11.58 12.08
C PRO A 107 -2.11 -11.21 10.69
N ALA A 108 -1.03 -10.43 10.61
CA ALA A 108 -0.43 -10.07 9.32
C ALA A 108 0.24 -11.28 8.64
N GLU A 109 0.98 -12.08 9.42
CA GLU A 109 1.62 -13.30 8.94
C GLU A 109 0.58 -14.37 8.56
N MET A 110 -0.44 -14.57 9.41
CA MET A 110 -1.52 -15.52 9.16
C MET A 110 -2.33 -15.14 7.92
N GLY A 111 -2.76 -13.89 7.80
CA GLY A 111 -3.54 -13.43 6.64
C GLY A 111 -2.83 -13.69 5.32
N THR A 112 -1.53 -13.41 5.25
CA THR A 112 -0.72 -13.67 4.06
C THR A 112 -0.55 -15.17 3.78
N THR A 113 -0.28 -15.96 4.81
CA THR A 113 -0.06 -17.41 4.62
C THR A 113 -1.33 -18.19 4.32
N GLN A 114 -2.49 -17.79 4.86
CA GLN A 114 -3.78 -18.44 4.58
C GLN A 114 -4.19 -18.31 3.11
N ILE A 115 -4.09 -17.11 2.52
CA ILE A 115 -4.45 -16.95 1.11
C ILE A 115 -3.45 -17.65 0.17
N LEU A 116 -2.17 -17.72 0.52
CA LEU A 116 -1.17 -18.46 -0.25
C LEU A 116 -1.45 -19.97 -0.22
N LYS A 117 -1.85 -20.52 0.94
CA LYS A 117 -2.28 -21.92 1.07
C LYS A 117 -3.52 -22.21 0.23
N ALA A 118 -4.55 -21.37 0.30
CA ALA A 118 -5.75 -21.51 -0.50
C ALA A 118 -5.43 -21.44 -2.00
N ALA A 119 -4.59 -20.50 -2.42
CA ALA A 119 -4.12 -20.36 -3.80
C ALA A 119 -3.38 -21.61 -4.30
N GLN A 120 -2.52 -22.21 -3.47
CA GLN A 120 -1.80 -23.44 -3.82
C GLN A 120 -2.75 -24.65 -3.95
N HIS A 121 -3.68 -24.80 -2.99
CA HIS A 121 -4.54 -25.99 -2.96
C HIS A 121 -5.66 -25.95 -4.01
N PHE A 122 -6.19 -24.76 -4.30
CA PHE A 122 -7.41 -24.60 -5.07
C PHE A 122 -7.29 -23.69 -6.30
N GLY A 123 -6.17 -22.97 -6.47
CA GLY A 123 -5.95 -22.06 -7.61
C GLY A 123 -5.82 -22.78 -8.95
N GLY A 124 -5.34 -24.03 -8.93
CA GLY A 124 -5.18 -24.84 -10.12
C GLY A 124 -4.12 -24.30 -11.10
N PRO A 125 -4.02 -24.89 -12.33
CA PRO A 125 -2.99 -24.54 -13.30
C PRO A 125 -3.22 -23.18 -13.98
N SER A 126 -4.40 -22.58 -13.83
CA SER A 126 -4.71 -21.27 -14.40
C SER A 126 -4.05 -20.12 -13.64
N LEU A 127 -3.79 -20.31 -12.35
CA LEU A 127 -3.17 -19.29 -11.51
C LEU A 127 -1.70 -19.12 -11.86
N LYS A 128 -1.35 -17.92 -12.36
CA LYS A 128 -0.03 -17.61 -12.89
C LYS A 128 0.83 -16.83 -11.91
N ARG A 129 0.20 -15.86 -11.22
CA ARG A 129 0.93 -14.94 -10.34
C ARG A 129 0.12 -14.52 -9.14
N PHE A 130 0.83 -14.39 -8.02
CA PHE A 130 0.38 -13.77 -6.78
C PHE A 130 1.15 -12.46 -6.59
N VAL A 131 0.45 -11.31 -6.49
CA VAL A 131 1.04 -10.01 -6.21
C VAL A 131 0.67 -9.61 -4.79
N LEU A 132 1.69 -9.38 -3.97
CA LEU A 132 1.54 -9.00 -2.56
C LEU A 132 1.85 -7.51 -2.37
N LEU A 133 0.96 -6.77 -1.72
CA LEU A 133 1.26 -5.44 -1.22
C LEU A 133 2.10 -5.54 0.06
N GLY A 134 3.40 -5.39 -0.10
CA GLY A 134 4.39 -5.27 0.96
C GLY A 134 4.50 -3.85 1.51
N SER A 135 5.70 -3.48 1.93
CA SER A 135 6.04 -2.12 2.38
C SER A 135 7.56 -1.92 2.36
N ALA A 136 8.03 -0.70 2.11
CA ALA A 136 9.42 -0.32 2.25
C ALA A 136 9.96 -0.56 3.67
N VAL A 137 9.08 -0.58 4.70
CA VAL A 137 9.47 -0.93 6.06
C VAL A 137 9.94 -2.37 6.23
N SER A 138 9.69 -3.26 5.26
CA SER A 138 10.28 -4.61 5.25
C SER A 138 11.75 -4.61 4.80
N VAL A 139 12.25 -3.48 4.30
CA VAL A 139 13.58 -3.33 3.70
C VAL A 139 14.50 -2.46 4.55
N LEU A 140 14.04 -1.25 4.89
CA LEU A 140 14.82 -0.25 5.62
C LEU A 140 15.15 -0.70 7.07
N ASN A 141 16.23 -0.16 7.62
CA ASN A 141 16.56 -0.40 9.02
C ASN A 141 15.79 0.57 9.94
N SER A 142 14.88 0.04 10.76
CA SER A 142 14.11 0.82 11.74
C SER A 142 14.98 1.54 12.79
N PHE A 143 16.25 1.20 12.90
CA PHE A 143 17.20 1.76 13.85
C PHE A 143 18.35 2.50 13.17
N GLU A 144 18.15 2.93 11.92
CA GLU A 144 19.19 3.71 11.24
C GLU A 144 19.44 5.03 11.94
N ASP A 145 20.70 5.49 11.87
CA ASP A 145 21.09 6.81 12.32
C ASP A 145 20.79 7.83 11.21
N ILE A 146 19.61 8.42 11.29
CA ILE A 146 19.15 9.42 10.31
C ILE A 146 19.87 10.76 10.37
N SER A 147 20.86 10.93 11.26
CA SER A 147 21.71 12.14 11.29
C SER A 147 22.81 12.14 10.22
N ARG A 148 23.00 11.03 9.54
CA ARG A 148 24.01 10.84 8.48
C ARG A 148 23.47 9.92 7.39
N GLU A 149 23.92 10.15 6.16
CA GLU A 149 23.59 9.28 5.05
C GLU A 149 24.20 7.88 5.23
N GLY A 150 23.34 6.86 5.09
CA GLY A 150 23.74 5.46 5.09
C GLY A 150 24.03 4.92 3.68
N LYS A 151 24.32 3.61 3.61
CA LYS A 151 24.36 2.91 2.33
C LYS A 151 22.94 2.79 1.77
N PRO A 152 22.68 3.18 0.50
CA PRO A 152 21.37 3.07 -0.10
C PRO A 152 20.77 1.67 0.01
N TYR A 153 19.49 1.59 0.39
CA TYR A 153 18.73 0.36 0.45
C TYR A 153 18.44 -0.20 -0.94
N THR A 154 18.41 -1.51 -1.04
CA THR A 154 18.11 -2.26 -2.26
C THR A 154 16.99 -3.28 -1.98
N GLU A 155 16.47 -3.92 -3.02
CA GLU A 155 15.51 -5.02 -2.90
C GLU A 155 16.07 -6.27 -2.17
N LYS A 156 17.36 -6.33 -1.88
CA LYS A 156 18.03 -7.44 -1.15
C LYS A 156 18.04 -7.21 0.36
N ASP A 157 17.84 -5.97 0.79
CA ASP A 157 17.92 -5.64 2.22
C ASP A 157 16.63 -6.04 2.94
N TRP A 158 16.77 -6.31 4.23
CA TRP A 158 15.68 -6.65 5.12
C TRP A 158 15.77 -5.85 6.41
N ASN A 159 14.62 -5.43 6.91
CA ASN A 159 14.54 -4.75 8.18
C ASN A 159 14.99 -5.69 9.32
N PRO A 160 16.00 -5.31 10.11
CA PRO A 160 16.52 -6.16 11.18
C PRO A 160 15.68 -6.14 12.46
N VAL A 161 14.59 -5.35 12.50
CA VAL A 161 13.73 -5.23 13.68
C VAL A 161 13.10 -6.57 14.08
N THR A 162 13.09 -6.86 15.39
CA THR A 162 12.49 -8.10 15.92
C THR A 162 11.22 -7.84 16.72
N ALA A 163 10.40 -8.89 16.87
CA ALA A 163 9.19 -8.83 17.69
C ALA A 163 9.51 -8.48 19.15
N GLU A 164 10.57 -9.08 19.69
CA GLU A 164 11.03 -8.84 21.06
C GLU A 164 11.39 -7.37 21.28
N GLN A 165 12.02 -6.72 20.30
CA GLN A 165 12.39 -5.30 20.37
C GLN A 165 11.15 -4.40 20.37
N ALA A 166 10.16 -4.68 19.54
CA ALA A 166 8.91 -3.93 19.47
C ALA A 166 8.09 -4.08 20.77
N ILE A 167 7.99 -5.31 21.27
CA ILE A 167 7.25 -5.65 22.50
C ILE A 167 7.92 -5.02 23.72
N ALA A 168 9.24 -5.18 23.88
CA ALA A 168 9.98 -4.64 25.02
C ALA A 168 9.90 -3.12 25.11
N ARG A 169 9.76 -2.41 23.98
CA ARG A 169 9.60 -0.95 23.93
C ARG A 169 8.15 -0.50 23.97
N ASN A 170 7.19 -1.44 23.89
CA ASN A 170 5.76 -1.17 23.68
C ASN A 170 5.53 -0.19 22.51
N ASP A 171 6.29 -0.38 21.42
CA ASP A 171 6.31 0.51 20.27
C ASP A 171 5.49 -0.09 19.10
N THR A 172 4.32 0.49 18.85
CA THR A 172 3.41 0.01 17.81
C THR A 172 3.88 0.32 16.40
N VAL A 173 4.76 1.33 16.21
CA VAL A 173 5.39 1.61 14.90
C VAL A 173 6.40 0.51 14.59
N LEU A 174 7.25 0.15 15.54
CA LEU A 174 8.13 -1.02 15.39
C LEU A 174 7.33 -2.31 15.22
N GLY A 175 6.22 -2.46 15.96
CA GLY A 175 5.29 -3.59 15.80
C GLY A 175 4.74 -3.70 14.37
N TYR A 176 4.36 -2.58 13.76
CA TYR A 176 3.97 -2.51 12.36
C TYR A 176 5.11 -2.93 11.43
N ASN A 177 6.32 -2.41 11.64
CA ASN A 177 7.48 -2.74 10.81
C ASN A 177 7.78 -4.26 10.88
N VAL A 178 7.76 -4.86 12.07
CA VAL A 178 7.88 -6.31 12.26
C VAL A 178 6.76 -7.05 11.53
N SER A 179 5.52 -6.61 11.66
CA SER A 179 4.36 -7.27 11.05
C SER A 179 4.49 -7.37 9.53
N LYS A 180 4.93 -6.29 8.87
CA LYS A 180 5.17 -6.24 7.43
C LYS A 180 6.37 -7.10 7.01
N THR A 181 7.47 -7.01 7.74
CA THR A 181 8.68 -7.80 7.48
C THR A 181 8.39 -9.30 7.59
N ARG A 182 7.68 -9.73 8.63
CA ARG A 182 7.36 -11.15 8.86
C ARG A 182 6.34 -11.68 7.88
N ALA A 183 5.30 -10.89 7.54
CA ALA A 183 4.32 -11.29 6.54
C ALA A 183 4.97 -11.51 5.16
N GLU A 184 5.86 -10.61 4.75
CA GLU A 184 6.62 -10.77 3.51
C GLU A 184 7.59 -11.96 3.56
N ALA A 185 8.37 -12.10 4.64
CA ALA A 185 9.28 -13.22 4.81
C ALA A 185 8.55 -14.57 4.80
N ALA A 186 7.37 -14.65 5.45
CA ALA A 186 6.53 -15.84 5.43
C ALA A 186 6.02 -16.19 4.01
N ALA A 187 5.72 -15.18 3.18
CA ALA A 187 5.36 -15.40 1.79
C ALA A 187 6.52 -16.01 0.99
N TRP A 188 7.73 -15.47 1.09
CA TRP A 188 8.91 -16.02 0.42
C TRP A 188 9.27 -17.41 0.92
N ASP A 189 9.17 -17.66 2.22
CA ASP A 189 9.35 -18.98 2.81
C ASP A 189 8.34 -20.01 2.29
N PHE A 190 7.07 -19.59 2.16
CA PHE A 190 6.04 -20.42 1.56
C PHE A 190 6.40 -20.78 0.12
N MET A 191 6.77 -19.83 -0.72
CA MET A 191 7.18 -20.07 -2.11
C MET A 191 8.33 -21.06 -2.20
N LYS A 192 9.34 -20.91 -1.34
CA LYS A 192 10.51 -21.81 -1.30
C LYS A 192 10.14 -23.24 -0.89
N LYS A 193 9.25 -23.41 0.09
CA LYS A 193 8.89 -24.73 0.65
C LYS A 193 7.84 -25.43 -0.18
N ALA A 194 6.79 -24.71 -0.56
CA ALA A 194 5.62 -25.29 -1.23
C ALA A 194 5.81 -25.41 -2.75
N LYS A 195 6.66 -24.57 -3.35
CA LYS A 195 6.94 -24.53 -4.80
C LYS A 195 5.66 -24.56 -5.64
N PRO A 196 4.71 -23.63 -5.43
CA PRO A 196 3.45 -23.60 -6.16
C PRO A 196 3.69 -23.40 -7.66
N THR A 197 2.64 -23.61 -8.47
CA THR A 197 2.69 -23.41 -9.93
C THR A 197 2.69 -21.93 -10.34
N PHE A 198 2.28 -21.03 -9.44
CA PHE A 198 2.31 -19.57 -9.63
C PHE A 198 3.60 -18.96 -9.07
N ASP A 199 3.98 -17.80 -9.61
CA ASP A 199 5.06 -16.99 -9.07
C ASP A 199 4.56 -15.91 -8.09
N LEU A 200 5.50 -15.31 -7.34
CA LEU A 200 5.24 -14.23 -6.39
C LEU A 200 5.94 -12.94 -6.82
N THR A 201 5.21 -11.83 -6.79
CA THR A 201 5.78 -10.49 -6.87
C THR A 201 5.39 -9.73 -5.60
N VAL A 202 6.33 -9.09 -4.93
CA VAL A 202 6.06 -8.23 -3.77
C VAL A 202 6.34 -6.78 -4.14
N ILE A 203 5.33 -5.93 -3.97
CA ILE A 203 5.43 -4.50 -4.22
C ILE A 203 5.62 -3.79 -2.88
N ASN A 204 6.74 -3.11 -2.70
CA ASN A 204 7.16 -2.47 -1.45
C ASN A 204 7.15 -0.94 -1.59
N PRO A 205 5.99 -0.27 -1.42
CA PRO A 205 5.91 1.19 -1.41
C PRO A 205 6.40 1.78 -0.09
N ASP A 206 6.96 2.99 -0.15
CA ASP A 206 7.18 3.86 1.00
C ASP A 206 5.89 4.62 1.35
N ILE A 207 5.94 5.79 1.99
CA ILE A 207 4.74 6.56 2.36
C ILE A 207 3.86 6.77 1.13
N ILE A 208 2.64 6.23 1.18
CA ILE A 208 1.71 6.33 0.05
C ILE A 208 0.83 7.55 0.23
N THR A 209 0.97 8.56 -0.62
CA THR A 209 0.09 9.73 -0.67
C THR A 209 -0.73 9.75 -1.96
N GLY A 210 -1.67 10.67 -2.08
CA GLY A 210 -2.46 10.85 -3.29
C GLY A 210 -3.98 10.88 -3.06
N PRO A 211 -4.78 11.03 -4.13
CA PRO A 211 -6.21 11.21 -4.01
C PRO A 211 -6.92 9.99 -3.42
N MET A 212 -7.92 10.24 -2.61
CA MET A 212 -8.78 9.20 -2.04
C MET A 212 -9.97 8.93 -2.96
N ILE A 213 -10.13 7.67 -3.37
CA ILE A 213 -11.30 7.20 -4.11
C ILE A 213 -12.04 6.07 -3.38
N HIS A 214 -11.53 5.63 -2.24
CA HIS A 214 -12.22 4.66 -1.37
C HIS A 214 -13.37 5.34 -0.61
N PRO A 215 -14.36 4.58 -0.10
CA PRO A 215 -15.49 5.14 0.63
C PRO A 215 -15.07 5.93 1.86
N ILE A 216 -15.52 7.19 1.96
CA ILE A 216 -15.23 8.12 3.04
C ILE A 216 -16.52 8.41 3.81
N HIS A 217 -16.51 8.22 5.14
CA HIS A 217 -17.65 8.43 6.04
C HIS A 217 -17.38 9.48 7.14
N GLY A 218 -16.17 10.03 7.20
CA GLY A 218 -15.76 11.02 8.19
C GLY A 218 -14.23 11.06 8.33
N PRO A 219 -13.68 11.91 9.19
CA PRO A 219 -12.22 12.10 9.33
C PRO A 219 -11.43 10.81 9.56
N LYS A 220 -12.01 9.88 10.33
CA LYS A 220 -11.41 8.55 10.59
C LYS A 220 -11.35 7.62 9.37
N SER A 221 -11.96 8.00 8.25
CA SER A 221 -11.88 7.24 6.99
C SER A 221 -10.74 7.71 6.10
N ILE A 222 -10.09 8.83 6.41
CA ILE A 222 -8.85 9.23 5.73
C ILE A 222 -7.83 8.13 6.00
N ASN A 223 -7.16 7.65 4.95
CA ASN A 223 -6.13 6.64 5.11
C ASN A 223 -4.96 7.19 5.95
N GLU A 224 -4.32 6.30 6.69
CA GLU A 224 -3.32 6.66 7.70
C GLU A 224 -2.24 7.61 7.18
N THR A 225 -1.68 7.32 6.01
CA THR A 225 -0.59 8.13 5.45
C THR A 225 -1.03 9.52 5.00
N ASN A 226 -2.19 9.68 4.34
CA ASN A 226 -2.74 11.00 4.07
C ASN A 226 -3.17 11.73 5.35
N HIS A 227 -3.59 10.98 6.39
CA HIS A 227 -3.96 11.59 7.66
C HIS A 227 -2.76 12.26 8.32
N PHE A 228 -1.67 11.52 8.60
CA PHE A 228 -0.52 12.10 9.28
C PHE A 228 0.29 13.06 8.38
N ALA A 229 0.39 12.79 7.08
CA ALA A 229 1.22 13.59 6.19
C ALA A 229 0.53 14.87 5.69
N ILE A 230 -0.80 14.90 5.59
CA ILE A 230 -1.53 15.98 4.93
C ILE A 230 -2.66 16.54 5.81
N ALA A 231 -3.63 15.68 6.21
CA ALA A 231 -4.85 16.13 6.86
C ALA A 231 -4.58 16.80 8.21
N SER A 232 -3.61 16.31 8.97
CA SER A 232 -3.19 16.87 10.26
C SER A 232 -2.67 18.32 10.21
N PHE A 233 -2.23 18.79 9.03
CA PHE A 233 -1.90 20.20 8.81
C PHE A 233 -3.12 21.05 8.40
N ILE A 234 -4.17 20.41 7.87
CA ILE A 234 -5.37 21.11 7.39
C ILE A 234 -6.41 21.23 8.51
N ASP A 235 -6.55 20.22 9.37
CA ASP A 235 -7.56 20.15 10.43
C ASP A 235 -7.16 20.92 11.71
N GLY A 236 -5.93 21.46 11.76
CA GLY A 236 -5.40 22.20 12.90
C GLY A 236 -4.75 21.35 13.98
N THR A 237 -4.56 20.05 13.77
CA THR A 237 -3.80 19.17 14.69
C THR A 237 -2.36 19.66 14.82
N HIS A 238 -1.73 20.07 13.71
CA HIS A 238 -0.40 20.65 13.69
C HIS A 238 -0.44 22.12 13.34
N THR A 239 -0.28 22.99 14.34
CA THR A 239 -0.23 24.47 14.19
C THR A 239 1.19 24.99 13.97
N GLN A 240 2.20 24.15 14.12
CA GLN A 240 3.62 24.41 13.89
C GLN A 240 4.29 23.18 13.30
N ILE A 241 5.45 23.35 12.65
CA ILE A 241 6.22 22.26 12.05
C ILE A 241 7.27 21.72 13.01
N GLU A 242 7.77 22.55 13.92
CA GLU A 242 8.77 22.18 14.90
C GLU A 242 8.29 20.99 15.73
N GLY A 243 9.10 19.93 15.77
CA GLY A 243 8.77 18.70 16.49
C GLY A 243 7.86 17.73 15.73
N VAL A 244 7.33 18.09 14.56
CA VAL A 244 6.61 17.15 13.69
C VAL A 244 7.63 16.36 12.88
N THR A 245 7.64 15.04 13.08
CA THR A 245 8.51 14.13 12.34
C THR A 245 7.66 13.09 11.61
N PHE A 246 8.07 12.73 10.41
CA PHE A 246 7.52 11.57 9.73
C PHE A 246 8.31 10.32 10.12
N PRO A 247 7.68 9.14 10.14
CA PRO A 247 8.38 7.91 10.44
C PRO A 247 9.45 7.57 9.38
N PHE A 248 9.28 8.09 8.16
CA PHE A 248 10.17 7.93 7.00
C PHE A 248 10.12 9.20 6.16
N TYR A 249 11.03 9.34 5.19
CA TYR A 249 11.20 10.57 4.41
C TYR A 249 11.13 10.36 2.90
N HIS A 250 10.57 9.24 2.45
CA HIS A 250 10.31 8.99 1.03
C HIS A 250 8.84 8.69 0.81
N PHE A 251 8.37 8.88 -0.42
CA PHE A 251 6.98 8.70 -0.77
C PHE A 251 6.81 8.06 -2.13
N VAL A 252 5.58 7.62 -2.40
CA VAL A 252 5.08 7.25 -3.71
C VAL A 252 3.60 7.60 -3.82
N ASP A 253 3.12 7.98 -5.01
CA ASP A 253 1.70 8.22 -5.25
C ASP A 253 0.91 6.91 -5.33
N VAL A 254 -0.29 6.89 -4.76
CA VAL A 254 -1.18 5.71 -4.74
C VAL A 254 -1.51 5.18 -6.13
N ARG A 255 -1.57 6.04 -7.14
CA ARG A 255 -1.84 5.65 -8.54
C ARG A 255 -0.67 4.88 -9.14
N ASP A 256 0.57 5.23 -8.78
CA ASP A 256 1.75 4.46 -9.17
C ASP A 256 1.81 3.12 -8.46
N VAL A 257 1.44 3.07 -7.17
CA VAL A 257 1.30 1.81 -6.44
C VAL A 257 0.25 0.91 -7.08
N ALA A 258 -0.91 1.44 -7.43
CA ALA A 258 -1.96 0.66 -8.07
C ALA A 258 -1.56 0.19 -9.47
N ARG A 259 -0.97 1.07 -10.29
CA ARG A 259 -0.47 0.75 -11.62
C ARG A 259 0.58 -0.37 -11.56
N SER A 260 1.54 -0.29 -10.64
CA SER A 260 2.58 -1.31 -10.50
C SER A 260 2.02 -2.70 -10.18
N HIS A 261 0.97 -2.80 -9.34
CA HIS A 261 0.31 -4.07 -9.04
C HIS A 261 -0.35 -4.69 -10.26
N VAL A 262 -1.05 -3.89 -11.06
CA VAL A 262 -1.75 -4.39 -12.25
C VAL A 262 -0.78 -4.69 -13.39
N ASP A 263 0.24 -3.85 -13.59
CA ASP A 263 1.27 -4.09 -14.60
C ASP A 263 2.09 -5.35 -14.28
N ALA A 264 2.37 -5.62 -13.00
CA ALA A 264 3.07 -6.82 -12.56
C ALA A 264 2.37 -8.12 -12.96
N LEU A 265 1.03 -8.14 -13.12
CA LEU A 265 0.28 -9.36 -13.44
C LEU A 265 0.80 -10.07 -14.70
N LYS A 266 1.21 -9.32 -15.69
CA LYS A 266 1.67 -9.84 -17.00
C LYS A 266 3.13 -9.55 -17.31
N ASN A 267 3.84 -8.90 -16.40
CA ASN A 267 5.23 -8.52 -16.61
C ASN A 267 6.17 -9.69 -16.25
N PRO A 268 6.84 -10.33 -17.22
CA PRO A 268 7.77 -11.42 -16.93
C PRO A 268 8.95 -10.99 -16.04
N ALA A 269 9.38 -9.72 -16.14
CA ALA A 269 10.47 -9.19 -15.31
C ALA A 269 10.11 -9.06 -13.82
N ALA A 270 8.81 -9.10 -13.47
CA ALA A 270 8.36 -9.06 -12.08
C ALA A 270 8.33 -10.43 -11.40
N THR A 271 8.57 -11.53 -12.14
CA THR A 271 8.54 -12.90 -11.64
C THR A 271 9.52 -13.12 -10.48
N ASN A 272 8.99 -13.46 -9.30
CA ASN A 272 9.77 -13.73 -8.09
C ASN A 272 10.71 -12.58 -7.69
N HIS A 273 10.21 -11.33 -7.81
CA HIS A 273 10.94 -10.13 -7.43
C HIS A 273 10.24 -9.34 -6.31
N ARG A 274 11.06 -8.64 -5.53
CA ARG A 274 10.67 -7.52 -4.69
C ARG A 274 10.81 -6.25 -5.52
N VAL A 275 9.79 -5.41 -5.55
CA VAL A 275 9.78 -4.16 -6.34
C VAL A 275 9.61 -2.98 -5.38
N LEU A 276 10.63 -2.15 -5.28
CA LEU A 276 10.64 -0.96 -4.44
C LEU A 276 9.97 0.20 -5.17
N LEU A 277 8.99 0.83 -4.54
CA LEU A 277 8.31 2.00 -5.10
C LEU A 277 8.66 3.24 -4.29
N ILE A 278 9.62 3.99 -4.79
CA ILE A 278 10.16 5.20 -4.18
C ILE A 278 10.19 6.29 -5.26
N SER A 279 9.34 7.30 -5.13
CA SER A 279 9.25 8.41 -6.09
C SER A 279 10.20 9.56 -5.76
N GLY A 280 10.30 9.93 -4.47
CA GLY A 280 11.13 11.04 -4.03
C GLY A 280 11.02 11.32 -2.53
N LEU A 281 11.56 12.45 -2.10
CA LEU A 281 11.52 12.88 -0.71
C LEU A 281 10.13 13.43 -0.34
N ILE A 282 9.74 13.21 0.92
CA ILE A 282 8.61 13.86 1.59
C ILE A 282 9.04 14.30 2.99
N SER A 283 8.55 15.46 3.43
CA SER A 283 8.72 15.93 4.81
C SER A 283 7.56 16.84 5.20
N PRO A 284 7.37 17.12 6.50
CA PRO A 284 6.39 18.10 6.96
C PRO A 284 6.50 19.44 6.22
N GLN A 285 7.72 19.97 6.07
CA GLN A 285 7.96 21.26 5.41
C GLN A 285 7.64 21.23 3.91
N LEU A 286 8.02 20.18 3.20
CA LEU A 286 7.70 20.04 1.77
C LEU A 286 6.19 19.99 1.56
N VAL A 287 5.48 19.27 2.40
CA VAL A 287 4.00 19.15 2.32
C VAL A 287 3.33 20.51 2.56
N VAL A 288 3.67 21.20 3.64
CA VAL A 288 3.04 22.50 3.93
C VAL A 288 3.39 23.57 2.91
N ASN A 289 4.60 23.59 2.35
CA ASN A 289 4.97 24.48 1.26
C ASN A 289 4.02 24.28 0.06
N ILE A 290 3.80 23.03 -0.35
CA ILE A 290 2.90 22.68 -1.46
C ILE A 290 1.47 23.10 -1.15
N ILE A 291 0.97 22.83 0.06
CA ILE A 291 -0.40 23.20 0.44
C ILE A 291 -0.56 24.73 0.42
N ARG A 292 0.34 25.47 1.04
CA ARG A 292 0.27 26.95 1.10
C ARG A 292 0.39 27.62 -0.26
N GLU A 293 1.21 27.05 -1.16
CA GLU A 293 1.37 27.54 -2.53
C GLU A 293 0.09 27.34 -3.37
N ASN A 294 -0.55 26.17 -3.27
CA ASN A 294 -1.62 25.77 -4.18
C ASN A 294 -3.03 25.99 -3.60
N PHE A 295 -3.15 26.21 -2.28
CA PHE A 295 -4.44 26.42 -1.58
C PHE A 295 -4.40 27.71 -0.72
N PRO A 296 -4.56 28.91 -1.34
CA PRO A 296 -4.50 30.16 -0.60
C PRO A 296 -5.50 30.27 0.55
N SER A 297 -6.67 29.61 0.43
CA SER A 297 -7.70 29.58 1.49
C SER A 297 -7.27 28.80 2.74
N LEU A 298 -6.23 27.98 2.66
CA LEU A 298 -5.71 27.20 3.80
C LEU A 298 -4.50 27.89 4.47
N LYS A 299 -3.99 29.00 3.94
CA LYS A 299 -2.75 29.64 4.43
C LYS A 299 -2.78 29.98 5.91
N ASP A 300 -3.93 30.41 6.42
CA ASP A 300 -4.07 30.83 7.83
C ASP A 300 -4.16 29.63 8.79
N ARG A 301 -4.46 28.45 8.26
CA ARG A 301 -4.58 27.20 9.03
C ARG A 301 -3.31 26.35 9.00
N VAL A 302 -2.62 26.36 7.85
CA VAL A 302 -1.44 25.53 7.61
C VAL A 302 -0.19 26.30 8.03
N PRO A 303 0.65 25.76 8.93
CA PRO A 303 1.84 26.45 9.42
C PRO A 303 2.82 26.74 8.29
N GLU A 304 3.57 27.86 8.41
CA GLU A 304 4.57 28.24 7.40
C GLU A 304 5.89 27.52 7.60
N GLY A 305 6.33 27.41 8.85
CA GLY A 305 7.62 26.83 9.20
C GLY A 305 8.80 27.59 8.57
N ASN A 306 9.76 26.84 8.06
CA ASN A 306 10.91 27.38 7.33
C ASN A 306 10.92 26.89 5.86
N PRO A 307 10.30 27.62 4.91
CA PRO A 307 10.13 27.18 3.53
C PRO A 307 11.41 26.79 2.79
N GLY A 308 12.57 27.33 3.21
CA GLY A 308 13.88 27.02 2.63
C GLY A 308 14.51 25.72 3.15
N GLN A 309 13.93 25.07 4.14
CA GLN A 309 14.49 23.88 4.79
C GLN A 309 13.66 22.64 4.46
N ALA A 310 14.04 21.90 3.42
CA ALA A 310 13.26 20.75 2.94
C ALA A 310 13.14 19.60 3.98
N LEU A 311 14.17 19.35 4.78
CA LEU A 311 14.21 18.31 5.81
C LEU A 311 14.40 18.93 7.20
N PRO A 312 13.93 18.28 8.28
CA PRO A 312 14.23 18.73 9.64
C PRO A 312 15.74 18.82 9.87
N SER A 313 16.16 19.73 10.77
CA SER A 313 17.58 19.89 11.10
C SER A 313 18.17 18.59 11.64
N GLY A 314 19.33 18.19 11.12
CA GLY A 314 20.00 16.94 11.50
C GLY A 314 19.39 15.67 10.93
N VAL A 315 18.44 15.77 9.98
CA VAL A 315 17.86 14.63 9.30
C VAL A 315 18.47 14.47 7.91
N CYS A 316 19.09 13.33 7.68
CA CYS A 316 19.72 12.93 6.41
C CYS A 316 19.28 11.49 6.11
N PRO A 317 18.07 11.26 5.53
CA PRO A 317 17.54 9.91 5.35
C PRO A 317 18.40 9.12 4.36
N THR A 318 18.64 7.86 4.67
CA THR A 318 19.31 6.93 3.77
C THR A 318 18.52 6.80 2.47
N GLY A 319 19.19 6.92 1.35
CA GLY A 319 18.59 6.81 0.02
C GLY A 319 18.27 5.37 -0.39
N TRP A 320 17.78 5.22 -1.60
CA TRP A 320 17.38 3.96 -2.20
C TRP A 320 18.06 3.74 -3.55
N ASP A 321 18.56 2.55 -3.79
CA ASP A 321 18.96 2.09 -5.12
C ASP A 321 17.84 1.25 -5.73
N THR A 322 16.99 1.91 -6.49
CA THR A 322 15.79 1.30 -7.10
C THR A 322 15.99 0.93 -8.57
N ARG A 323 17.22 0.86 -9.07
CA ARG A 323 17.50 0.61 -10.50
C ARG A 323 16.83 -0.65 -11.01
N ILE A 324 16.95 -1.78 -10.29
CA ILE A 324 16.30 -3.05 -10.66
C ILE A 324 14.78 -2.91 -10.66
N SER A 325 14.22 -2.26 -9.64
CA SER A 325 12.78 -2.01 -9.57
C SER A 325 12.28 -1.15 -10.72
N GLN A 326 13.02 -0.10 -11.09
CA GLN A 326 12.69 0.77 -12.23
C GLN A 326 12.75 0.01 -13.57
N GLU A 327 13.74 -0.86 -13.77
CA GLU A 327 13.81 -1.73 -14.95
C GLU A 327 12.60 -2.67 -15.03
N ILE A 328 12.21 -3.29 -13.90
CA ILE A 328 11.01 -4.13 -13.83
C ILE A 328 9.76 -3.33 -14.20
N LEU A 329 9.60 -2.16 -13.59
CA LEU A 329 8.43 -1.30 -13.82
C LEU A 329 8.37 -0.81 -15.28
N ALA A 330 9.50 -0.41 -15.87
CA ALA A 330 9.58 0.01 -17.25
C ALA A 330 9.21 -1.13 -18.22
N ASN A 331 9.67 -2.36 -17.96
CA ASN A 331 9.30 -3.53 -18.76
C ASN A 331 7.79 -3.84 -18.71
N GLY A 332 7.12 -3.52 -17.60
CA GLY A 332 5.66 -3.68 -17.46
C GLY A 332 4.85 -2.57 -18.11
N SER A 333 5.45 -1.41 -18.37
CA SER A 333 4.77 -0.25 -18.94
C SER A 333 4.61 -0.37 -20.47
N HIS A 334 3.63 0.35 -21.01
CA HIS A 334 3.29 0.29 -22.43
C HIS A 334 4.40 0.81 -23.37
N ASP A 335 5.11 1.84 -22.92
CA ASP A 335 6.11 2.57 -23.71
C ASP A 335 7.56 2.25 -23.31
N GLY A 336 7.74 1.26 -22.45
CA GLY A 336 9.05 0.86 -21.92
C GLY A 336 9.67 1.88 -20.98
N LYS A 337 8.85 2.81 -20.44
CA LYS A 337 9.28 3.82 -19.47
C LYS A 337 8.39 3.80 -18.24
N TRP A 338 8.99 4.09 -17.11
CA TRP A 338 8.26 4.31 -15.87
C TRP A 338 8.57 5.71 -15.35
N GLU A 339 7.53 6.52 -15.24
CA GLU A 339 7.60 7.85 -14.65
C GLU A 339 6.68 7.89 -13.44
N TYR A 340 7.21 8.36 -12.32
CA TYR A 340 6.45 8.55 -11.10
C TYR A 340 5.71 9.88 -11.11
N ILE A 341 4.56 9.89 -10.45
CA ILE A 341 3.85 11.12 -10.11
C ILE A 341 4.67 11.85 -9.05
N ASP A 342 4.97 13.13 -9.28
CA ASP A 342 5.76 13.94 -8.37
C ASP A 342 5.00 14.31 -7.07
N LEU A 343 5.75 14.76 -6.06
CA LEU A 343 5.18 15.09 -4.75
C LEU A 343 4.12 16.20 -4.83
N LYS A 344 4.36 17.25 -5.63
CA LYS A 344 3.44 18.36 -5.76
C LYS A 344 2.08 17.90 -6.27
N ARG A 345 2.05 17.13 -7.34
CA ARG A 345 0.83 16.57 -7.91
C ARG A 345 0.12 15.63 -6.93
N SER A 346 0.89 14.77 -6.27
CA SER A 346 0.37 13.81 -5.29
C SER A 346 -0.34 14.53 -4.14
N ILE A 347 0.30 15.54 -3.55
CA ILE A 347 -0.24 16.32 -2.42
C ILE A 347 -1.44 17.17 -2.86
N VAL A 348 -1.35 17.88 -4.01
CA VAL A 348 -2.45 18.70 -4.52
C VAL A 348 -3.71 17.86 -4.76
N ASP A 349 -3.57 16.71 -5.41
CA ASP A 349 -4.70 15.82 -5.69
C ASP A 349 -5.25 15.20 -4.39
N ALA A 350 -4.39 14.87 -3.43
CA ALA A 350 -4.82 14.39 -2.12
C ALA A 350 -5.62 15.46 -1.36
N VAL A 351 -5.13 16.70 -1.28
CA VAL A 351 -5.84 17.81 -0.64
C VAL A 351 -7.19 18.07 -1.31
N ASN A 352 -7.24 18.11 -2.64
CA ASN A 352 -8.49 18.27 -3.38
C ASN A 352 -9.50 17.16 -3.02
N SER A 353 -9.04 15.90 -2.96
CA SER A 353 -9.89 14.77 -2.59
C SER A 353 -10.40 14.88 -1.14
N ILE A 354 -9.56 15.32 -0.20
CA ILE A 354 -9.94 15.56 1.19
C ILE A 354 -11.01 16.67 1.27
N LEU A 355 -10.75 17.82 0.66
CA LEU A 355 -11.66 18.97 0.69
C LEU A 355 -13.02 18.66 0.03
N SER A 356 -13.02 17.89 -1.05
CA SER A 356 -14.26 17.49 -1.75
C SER A 356 -15.21 16.67 -0.90
N THR A 357 -14.71 16.00 0.15
CA THR A 357 -15.55 15.22 1.07
C THR A 357 -16.31 16.09 2.08
N GLY A 358 -15.87 17.33 2.31
CA GLY A 358 -16.43 18.22 3.33
C GLY A 358 -16.24 17.75 4.78
N ILE A 359 -15.33 16.78 5.03
CA ILE A 359 -15.13 16.20 6.38
C ILE A 359 -14.16 16.96 7.28
N LEU A 360 -13.36 17.88 6.71
CA LEU A 360 -12.48 18.80 7.44
C LEU A 360 -13.03 20.22 7.29
N HIS A 361 -13.67 20.73 8.34
CA HIS A 361 -14.26 22.08 8.40
C HIS A 361 -13.31 23.06 9.06
#